data_e791d44896f2027c739f1ff2bbd086c7
#
_entry.id   e791d44896f2027c739f1ff2bbd086c7
#
_cell.length_a   1.000
_cell.length_b   1.000
_cell.length_c   1.000
_cell.angle_alpha   90.00
_cell.angle_beta   90.00
_cell.angle_gamma   90.00
#
_symmetry.space_group_name_H-M   'P 1'
#
loop_
_entity.id
_entity.type
_entity.pdbx_description
1 polymer ?
#
loop_
_entity_poly.entity_id
_entity_poly.type
_entity_poly.pdbx_seq_one_letter_code
_entity_poly.pdbx_strand_id
1 'polypeptide(L)'
;MLFRSKQYVENLTGKEPKEFRNGDHTTTLMRTARGKVVEIQHNVMTPQPYNRLFKLTGTKGYATKYPTPEYALSGDVMKDTAPNMDDINAHSFLNDAQKEALEKKYYHPILTKFGEKGRAMGHGGMDYIMDARLVYCLQNGLPLDMDVYDLAEWCCLSELGALSMDNNCAAVTFPDFTRGHWDEMKGYKHAYASAEEEEATEAKAEAYTIAQKEVAAAANLWTLYDNVKNAADEKAQDKALKIYQRAKAKAHQQLAKKLKVKK
;
A
#
# COMPACT_ATOMS: atom_id res chain seq x y z
N MET A 1 6.29 13.01 -22.98
CA MET A 1 6.39 14.34 -23.63
C MET A 1 7.35 15.18 -22.79
N LEU A 2 8.47 15.64 -23.39
CA LEU A 2 9.58 16.34 -22.69
C LEU A 2 9.67 17.83 -23.06
N PHE A 3 8.63 18.38 -23.64
CA PHE A 3 8.71 19.68 -24.31
C PHE A 3 8.91 20.84 -23.33
N ARG A 4 8.22 20.82 -22.21
CA ARG A 4 8.18 21.96 -21.29
C ARG A 4 9.41 22.04 -20.38
N SER A 5 9.91 20.92 -19.91
CA SER A 5 11.15 20.87 -19.12
C SER A 5 12.34 21.36 -19.92
N LYS A 6 12.44 20.98 -21.19
CA LYS A 6 13.50 21.47 -22.10
C LYS A 6 13.42 22.99 -22.25
N GLN A 7 12.24 23.51 -22.59
CA GLN A 7 12.02 24.94 -22.77
C GLN A 7 12.29 25.75 -21.48
N TYR A 8 11.88 25.20 -20.33
CA TYR A 8 12.12 25.85 -19.04
C TYR A 8 13.63 25.97 -18.73
N VAL A 9 14.39 24.89 -18.90
CA VAL A 9 15.84 24.90 -18.65
C VAL A 9 16.57 25.79 -19.67
N GLU A 10 16.17 25.75 -20.93
CA GLU A 10 16.73 26.61 -21.96
C GLU A 10 16.50 28.08 -21.66
N ASN A 11 15.28 28.45 -21.27
CA ASN A 11 14.94 29.82 -20.87
C ASN A 11 15.72 30.30 -19.63
N LEU A 12 15.95 29.38 -18.67
CA LEU A 12 16.64 29.70 -17.43
C LEU A 12 18.16 29.79 -17.59
N THR A 13 18.74 28.94 -18.41
CA THR A 13 20.19 28.79 -18.52
C THR A 13 20.80 29.33 -19.81
N GLY A 14 19.97 29.65 -20.80
CA GLY A 14 20.40 30.01 -22.16
C GLY A 14 21.09 28.87 -22.93
N LYS A 15 21.00 27.64 -22.44
CA LYS A 15 21.63 26.47 -23.05
C LYS A 15 20.60 25.39 -23.29
N GLU A 16 20.72 24.69 -24.40
CA GLU A 16 19.93 23.49 -24.67
C GLU A 16 20.23 22.44 -23.59
N PRO A 17 19.20 21.93 -22.90
CA PRO A 17 19.41 20.92 -21.88
C PRO A 17 19.81 19.59 -22.49
N LYS A 18 20.67 18.87 -21.79
CA LYS A 18 20.98 17.48 -22.10
C LYS A 18 19.73 16.60 -21.96
N GLU A 19 19.86 15.32 -22.12
CA GLU A 19 18.74 14.40 -22.01
C GLU A 19 18.05 14.45 -20.62
N PHE A 20 16.72 14.42 -20.65
CA PHE A 20 15.89 14.14 -19.48
C PHE A 20 15.40 12.69 -19.56
N ARG A 21 15.55 11.96 -18.46
CA ARG A 21 15.07 10.58 -18.37
C ARG A 21 13.55 10.49 -18.16
N ASN A 22 12.97 11.44 -17.43
CA ASN A 22 11.56 11.46 -17.11
C ASN A 22 10.80 12.44 -18.01
N GLY A 23 9.60 12.04 -18.45
CA GLY A 23 8.68 12.92 -19.14
C GLY A 23 8.08 13.99 -18.23
N ASP A 24 7.62 15.09 -18.81
CA ASP A 24 6.87 16.15 -18.09
C ASP A 24 5.58 15.60 -17.49
N HIS A 25 4.95 14.67 -18.17
CA HIS A 25 3.79 13.94 -17.73
C HIS A 25 3.92 12.48 -18.13
N THR A 26 3.82 11.60 -17.17
CA THR A 26 3.80 10.14 -17.40
C THR A 26 2.63 9.51 -16.67
N THR A 27 2.06 8.46 -17.27
CA THR A 27 1.03 7.64 -16.65
C THR A 27 1.53 6.20 -16.64
N THR A 28 1.52 5.57 -15.47
CA THR A 28 1.91 4.19 -15.26
C THR A 28 0.70 3.39 -14.79
N LEU A 29 0.39 2.31 -15.49
CA LEU A 29 -0.63 1.36 -15.09
C LEU A 29 0.04 0.11 -14.53
N MET A 30 -0.38 -0.30 -13.35
CA MET A 30 0.14 -1.49 -12.70
C MET A 30 -0.99 -2.44 -12.33
N ARG A 31 -0.72 -3.74 -12.45
CA ARG A 31 -1.59 -4.78 -11.92
C ARG A 31 -0.91 -5.49 -10.76
N THR A 32 -1.55 -5.47 -9.61
CA THR A 32 -1.03 -6.17 -8.42
C THR A 32 -1.20 -7.69 -8.55
N ALA A 33 -0.45 -8.44 -7.74
CA ALA A 33 -0.55 -9.89 -7.67
C ALA A 33 -1.98 -10.39 -7.33
N ARG A 34 -2.77 -9.57 -6.63
CA ARG A 34 -4.18 -9.87 -6.30
C ARG A 34 -5.19 -9.27 -7.29
N GLY A 35 -4.73 -8.83 -8.46
CA GLY A 35 -5.58 -8.36 -9.56
C GLY A 35 -6.11 -6.93 -9.43
N LYS A 36 -5.68 -6.16 -8.43
CA LYS A 36 -6.02 -4.74 -8.35
C LYS A 36 -5.24 -3.96 -9.39
N VAL A 37 -5.84 -2.89 -9.92
CA VAL A 37 -5.18 -1.97 -10.85
C VAL A 37 -4.85 -0.69 -10.10
N VAL A 38 -3.63 -0.22 -10.27
CA VAL A 38 -3.14 1.06 -9.74
C VAL A 38 -2.71 1.92 -10.92
N GLU A 39 -3.21 3.14 -10.97
CA GLU A 39 -2.78 4.16 -11.92
C GLU A 39 -1.99 5.22 -11.16
N ILE A 40 -0.79 5.51 -11.63
CA ILE A 40 0.04 6.59 -11.10
C ILE A 40 0.30 7.59 -12.21
N GLN A 41 -0.04 8.86 -11.95
CA GLN A 41 0.34 9.97 -12.81
C GLN A 41 1.43 10.80 -12.14
N HIS A 42 2.50 11.03 -12.88
CA HIS A 42 3.55 11.95 -12.50
C HIS A 42 3.50 13.17 -13.42
N ASN A 43 3.17 14.34 -12.87
CA ASN A 43 3.06 15.59 -13.60
C ASN A 43 3.51 16.73 -12.70
N VAL A 44 4.68 17.28 -12.95
CA VAL A 44 5.29 18.35 -12.15
C VAL A 44 5.54 19.63 -12.94
N MET A 45 5.42 19.58 -14.26
CA MET A 45 5.84 20.69 -15.14
C MET A 45 4.68 21.38 -15.86
N THR A 46 3.49 20.78 -15.89
CA THR A 46 2.35 21.41 -16.56
C THR A 46 1.51 22.23 -15.54
N PRO A 47 0.94 23.37 -15.95
CA PRO A 47 0.08 24.14 -15.06
C PRO A 47 -1.20 23.38 -14.75
N GLN A 48 -1.37 23.06 -13.49
CA GLN A 48 -2.61 22.48 -12.97
C GLN A 48 -2.75 22.79 -11.48
N PRO A 49 -3.96 22.85 -10.94
CA PRO A 49 -4.17 22.92 -9.51
C PRO A 49 -3.49 21.74 -8.80
N TYR A 50 -3.02 21.98 -7.58
CA TYR A 50 -2.44 20.92 -6.77
C TYR A 50 -3.43 19.76 -6.61
N ASN A 51 -3.02 18.58 -7.05
CA ASN A 51 -3.82 17.37 -7.01
C ASN A 51 -2.90 16.15 -6.96
N ARG A 52 -3.15 15.26 -6.01
CA ARG A 52 -2.44 13.96 -5.94
C ARG A 52 -3.22 12.83 -6.59
N LEU A 53 -4.30 13.10 -7.31
CA LEU A 53 -5.20 12.11 -7.91
C LEU A 53 -5.62 11.00 -6.94
N PHE A 54 -5.73 11.32 -5.65
CA PHE A 54 -6.01 10.31 -4.64
C PHE A 54 -7.46 9.84 -4.78
N LYS A 55 -7.61 8.70 -5.45
CA LYS A 55 -8.89 8.11 -5.82
C LYS A 55 -8.88 6.61 -5.57
N LEU A 56 -9.92 6.09 -4.95
CA LEU A 56 -10.15 4.68 -4.73
C LEU A 56 -11.47 4.26 -5.36
N THR A 57 -11.46 3.18 -6.12
CA THR A 57 -12.67 2.55 -6.67
C THR A 57 -12.72 1.11 -6.18
N GLY A 58 -13.78 0.77 -5.48
CA GLY A 58 -14.03 -0.55 -4.96
C GLY A 58 -15.34 -1.14 -5.50
N THR A 59 -15.63 -2.37 -5.10
CA THR A 59 -16.88 -3.06 -5.50
C THR A 59 -18.13 -2.47 -4.87
N LYS A 60 -17.99 -1.73 -3.77
CA LYS A 60 -19.10 -1.16 -3.01
C LYS A 60 -19.03 0.36 -2.87
N GLY A 61 -18.03 1.00 -3.43
CA GLY A 61 -17.92 2.43 -3.32
C GLY A 61 -16.73 3.03 -4.04
N TYR A 62 -16.77 4.34 -4.08
CA TYR A 62 -15.79 5.22 -4.66
C TYR A 62 -15.44 6.31 -3.66
N ALA A 63 -14.18 6.67 -3.57
CA ALA A 63 -13.70 7.79 -2.77
C ALA A 63 -12.66 8.60 -3.55
N THR A 64 -12.73 9.92 -3.46
CA THR A 64 -11.71 10.83 -3.94
C THR A 64 -11.38 11.88 -2.89
N LYS A 65 -10.13 12.36 -2.89
CA LYS A 65 -9.71 13.42 -1.95
C LYS A 65 -9.65 14.79 -2.61
N TYR A 66 -9.45 14.85 -3.92
CA TYR A 66 -9.23 16.09 -4.63
C TYR A 66 -10.26 16.32 -5.73
N PRO A 67 -10.68 17.59 -5.98
CA PRO A 67 -10.31 18.81 -5.27
C PRO A 67 -10.90 18.90 -3.85
N THR A 68 -11.99 18.20 -3.56
CA THR A 68 -12.65 18.05 -2.26
C THR A 68 -12.91 16.58 -1.98
N PRO A 69 -12.92 16.16 -0.70
CA PRO A 69 -13.30 14.79 -0.35
C PRO A 69 -14.73 14.50 -0.79
N GLU A 70 -14.89 13.47 -1.62
CA GLU A 70 -16.18 13.01 -2.13
C GLU A 70 -16.28 11.49 -2.08
N TYR A 71 -17.47 10.98 -1.80
CA TYR A 71 -17.75 9.56 -1.69
C TYR A 71 -19.01 9.21 -2.46
N ALA A 72 -19.01 8.07 -3.14
CA ALA A 72 -20.21 7.44 -3.68
C ALA A 72 -20.24 5.98 -3.23
N LEU A 73 -21.37 5.52 -2.70
CA LEU A 73 -21.47 4.19 -2.10
C LEU A 73 -22.68 3.45 -2.64
N SER A 74 -22.63 2.12 -2.71
CA SER A 74 -23.82 1.33 -2.94
C SER A 74 -24.74 1.38 -1.71
N GLY A 75 -26.06 1.40 -1.95
CA GLY A 75 -27.06 1.62 -0.90
C GLY A 75 -27.04 0.60 0.24
N ASP A 76 -26.50 -0.60 0.00
CA ASP A 76 -26.35 -1.64 1.02
C ASP A 76 -25.27 -1.33 2.07
N VAL A 77 -24.28 -0.47 1.74
CA VAL A 77 -23.16 -0.14 2.63
C VAL A 77 -23.57 0.80 3.75
N MET A 78 -24.54 1.67 3.49
CA MET A 78 -24.91 2.75 4.42
C MET A 78 -26.11 2.43 5.29
N LYS A 79 -26.84 1.36 5.02
CA LYS A 79 -28.07 0.99 5.76
C LYS A 79 -27.90 0.99 7.28
N ASP A 80 -26.71 0.60 7.75
CA ASP A 80 -26.42 0.51 9.18
C ASP A 80 -25.66 1.75 9.72
N THR A 81 -25.43 2.77 8.90
CA THR A 81 -24.58 3.91 9.28
C THR A 81 -25.38 5.04 9.91
N ALA A 82 -26.57 5.32 9.41
CA ALA A 82 -27.51 6.26 10.01
C ALA A 82 -28.95 5.94 9.55
N PRO A 83 -29.96 6.25 10.36
CA PRO A 83 -31.36 6.14 9.93
C PRO A 83 -31.63 7.13 8.78
N ASN A 84 -32.52 6.75 7.86
CA ASN A 84 -32.93 7.55 6.68
C ASN A 84 -31.86 7.74 5.60
N MET A 85 -31.00 6.77 5.41
CA MET A 85 -30.03 6.73 4.29
C MET A 85 -30.56 5.99 3.06
N ASP A 86 -31.88 6.03 2.84
CA ASP A 86 -32.56 5.21 1.82
C ASP A 86 -32.29 5.67 0.37
N ASP A 87 -31.86 6.93 0.19
CA ASP A 87 -31.64 7.55 -1.13
C ASP A 87 -30.19 7.44 -1.64
N ILE A 88 -29.37 6.56 -1.06
CA ILE A 88 -27.98 6.42 -1.50
C ILE A 88 -27.94 5.65 -2.82
N ASN A 89 -27.34 6.29 -3.79
CA ASN A 89 -27.16 5.82 -5.15
C ASN A 89 -25.67 5.83 -5.52
N ALA A 90 -25.15 4.69 -5.97
CA ALA A 90 -23.74 4.57 -6.37
C ALA A 90 -23.31 5.49 -7.54
N HIS A 91 -24.25 6.10 -8.23
CA HIS A 91 -24.00 7.06 -9.32
C HIS A 91 -24.00 8.53 -8.86
N SER A 92 -24.23 8.79 -7.58
CA SER A 92 -24.29 10.13 -7.02
C SER A 92 -23.35 10.24 -5.81
N PHE A 93 -22.75 11.40 -5.62
CA PHE A 93 -21.99 11.64 -4.40
C PHE A 93 -22.92 11.76 -3.19
N LEU A 94 -22.41 11.39 -2.04
CA LEU A 94 -23.09 11.60 -0.77
C LEU A 94 -23.30 13.09 -0.52
N ASN A 95 -24.44 13.45 0.05
CA ASN A 95 -24.65 14.81 0.55
C ASN A 95 -23.84 15.06 1.85
N ASP A 96 -23.81 16.30 2.33
CA ASP A 96 -22.98 16.69 3.46
C ASP A 96 -23.31 15.93 4.75
N ALA A 97 -24.60 15.71 5.04
CA ALA A 97 -25.01 14.95 6.22
C ALA A 97 -24.60 13.46 6.12
N GLN A 98 -24.67 12.89 4.93
CA GLN A 98 -24.24 11.52 4.67
C GLN A 98 -22.71 11.39 4.77
N LYS A 99 -21.96 12.39 4.26
CA LYS A 99 -20.49 12.44 4.41
C LYS A 99 -20.08 12.53 5.88
N GLU A 100 -20.71 13.40 6.64
CA GLU A 100 -20.42 13.56 8.07
C GLU A 100 -20.67 12.25 8.85
N ALA A 101 -21.78 11.56 8.57
CA ALA A 101 -22.09 10.28 9.19
C ALA A 101 -21.07 9.20 8.83
N LEU A 102 -20.65 9.15 7.56
CA LEU A 102 -19.61 8.23 7.09
C LEU A 102 -18.27 8.50 7.78
N GLU A 103 -17.83 9.75 7.77
CA GLU A 103 -16.58 10.17 8.37
C GLU A 103 -16.57 9.90 9.87
N LYS A 104 -17.64 10.22 10.58
CA LYS A 104 -17.78 9.93 12.02
C LYS A 104 -17.65 8.43 12.33
N LYS A 105 -18.19 7.57 11.47
CA LYS A 105 -18.15 6.11 11.65
C LYS A 105 -16.75 5.53 11.35
N TYR A 106 -16.09 6.03 10.31
CA TYR A 106 -14.87 5.44 9.76
C TYR A 106 -13.62 6.31 9.94
N TYR A 107 -13.74 7.43 10.67
CA TYR A 107 -12.61 8.28 10.95
C TYR A 107 -11.53 7.48 11.70
N HIS A 108 -10.30 7.55 11.20
CA HIS A 108 -9.25 6.70 11.71
C HIS A 108 -8.90 7.08 13.16
N PRO A 109 -8.85 6.14 14.10
CA PRO A 109 -8.62 6.42 15.54
C PRO A 109 -7.35 7.23 15.81
N ILE A 110 -6.30 7.03 15.03
CA ILE A 110 -5.04 7.78 15.18
C ILE A 110 -5.23 9.27 15.01
N LEU A 111 -6.17 9.68 14.14
CA LEU A 111 -6.48 11.10 13.92
C LEU A 111 -7.24 11.72 15.10
N THR A 112 -8.03 10.93 15.80
CA THR A 112 -8.68 11.35 17.04
C THR A 112 -7.67 11.44 18.18
N LYS A 113 -6.79 10.45 18.32
CA LYS A 113 -5.76 10.38 19.38
C LYS A 113 -4.74 11.53 19.28
N PHE A 114 -4.31 11.87 18.07
CA PHE A 114 -3.25 12.86 17.83
C PHE A 114 -3.73 14.16 17.17
N GLY A 115 -4.99 14.24 16.76
CA GLY A 115 -5.48 15.27 15.84
C GLY A 115 -5.32 16.71 16.32
N GLU A 116 -5.52 17.00 17.61
CA GLU A 116 -5.36 18.36 18.13
C GLU A 116 -3.90 18.76 18.28
N LYS A 117 -3.07 17.88 18.82
CA LYS A 117 -1.62 18.12 18.95
C LYS A 117 -0.95 18.16 17.59
N GLY A 118 -1.35 17.28 16.69
CA GLY A 118 -0.79 17.21 15.35
C GLY A 118 -1.11 18.43 14.50
N ARG A 119 -2.33 18.97 14.56
CA ARG A 119 -2.72 20.14 13.74
C ARG A 119 -1.87 21.37 13.98
N ALA A 120 -1.30 21.53 15.17
CA ALA A 120 -0.40 22.62 15.52
C ALA A 120 1.03 22.42 14.96
N MET A 121 1.35 21.23 14.48
CA MET A 121 2.66 20.84 13.95
C MET A 121 2.59 20.73 12.42
N GLY A 122 3.68 20.89 11.70
CA GLY A 122 3.74 21.01 10.25
C GLY A 122 2.88 20.03 9.45
N HIS A 123 2.46 20.44 8.26
CA HIS A 123 1.63 19.68 7.30
C HIS A 123 0.29 19.14 7.87
N GLY A 124 -0.38 19.93 8.74
CA GLY A 124 -1.66 19.53 9.34
C GLY A 124 -1.55 18.36 10.33
N GLY A 125 -0.36 18.11 10.85
CA GLY A 125 -0.08 17.06 11.82
C GLY A 125 0.45 15.75 11.26
N MET A 126 0.56 15.65 9.95
CA MET A 126 1.02 14.42 9.30
C MET A 126 2.41 14.00 9.77
N ASP A 127 3.36 14.93 9.81
CA ASP A 127 4.74 14.67 10.22
C ASP A 127 4.79 14.20 11.67
N TYR A 128 4.06 14.88 12.55
CA TYR A 128 4.00 14.50 13.97
C TYR A 128 3.44 13.08 14.17
N ILE A 129 2.37 12.73 13.46
CA ILE A 129 1.74 11.40 13.58
C ILE A 129 2.71 10.33 13.08
N MET A 130 3.38 10.57 11.97
CA MET A 130 4.35 9.64 11.40
C MET A 130 5.52 9.40 12.36
N ASP A 131 6.11 10.46 12.90
CA ASP A 131 7.22 10.36 13.85
C ASP A 131 6.80 9.72 15.17
N ALA A 132 5.62 10.06 15.68
CA ALA A 132 5.09 9.45 16.90
C ALA A 132 4.89 7.95 16.74
N ARG A 133 4.43 7.49 15.55
CA ARG A 133 4.30 6.08 15.24
C ARG A 133 5.67 5.38 15.18
N LEU A 134 6.62 5.98 14.50
CA LEU A 134 7.99 5.45 14.42
C LEU A 134 8.59 5.27 15.82
N VAL A 135 8.54 6.33 16.63
CA VAL A 135 9.08 6.31 18.02
C VAL A 135 8.39 5.25 18.85
N TYR A 136 7.05 5.17 18.77
CA TYR A 136 6.27 4.17 19.49
C TYR A 136 6.67 2.74 19.12
N CYS A 137 6.76 2.45 17.84
CA CYS A 137 7.18 1.11 17.37
C CYS A 137 8.59 0.75 17.85
N LEU A 138 9.55 1.68 17.75
CA LEU A 138 10.92 1.45 18.19
C LEU A 138 11.02 1.25 19.71
N GLN A 139 10.31 2.02 20.51
CA GLN A 139 10.31 1.91 21.97
C GLN A 139 9.70 0.60 22.48
N ASN A 140 8.74 0.06 21.73
CA ASN A 140 8.01 -1.15 22.12
C ASN A 140 8.47 -2.40 21.36
N GLY A 141 9.49 -2.31 20.52
CA GLY A 141 9.98 -3.45 19.73
C GLY A 141 8.97 -3.97 18.71
N LEU A 142 8.08 -3.10 18.21
CA LEU A 142 7.02 -3.45 17.26
C LEU A 142 7.51 -3.32 15.82
N PRO A 143 6.90 -4.05 14.89
CA PRO A 143 7.14 -3.83 13.46
C PRO A 143 6.79 -2.39 13.07
N LEU A 144 7.58 -1.81 12.20
CA LEU A 144 7.31 -0.49 11.64
C LEU A 144 6.08 -0.53 10.73
N ASP A 145 5.41 0.62 10.57
CA ASP A 145 4.27 0.76 9.65
C ASP A 145 4.70 0.60 8.19
N MET A 146 5.95 0.92 7.90
CA MET A 146 6.61 0.73 6.60
C MET A 146 7.99 0.13 6.82
N ASP A 147 8.43 -0.71 5.90
CA ASP A 147 9.73 -1.35 5.95
C ASP A 147 10.57 -1.11 4.67
N VAL A 148 11.74 -1.74 4.60
CA VAL A 148 12.64 -1.60 3.46
C VAL A 148 12.04 -2.16 2.16
N TYR A 149 11.13 -3.09 2.25
CA TYR A 149 10.48 -3.69 1.07
C TYR A 149 9.45 -2.73 0.47
N ASP A 150 8.67 -2.04 1.32
CA ASP A 150 7.77 -0.96 0.88
C ASP A 150 8.57 0.13 0.16
N LEU A 151 9.70 0.54 0.73
CA LEU A 151 10.57 1.53 0.10
C LEU A 151 11.11 1.06 -1.25
N ALA A 152 11.58 -0.18 -1.33
CA ALA A 152 12.09 -0.75 -2.59
C ALA A 152 11.00 -0.81 -3.67
N GLU A 153 9.78 -1.23 -3.31
CA GLU A 153 8.64 -1.26 -4.21
C GLU A 153 8.27 0.12 -4.74
N TRP A 154 8.27 1.13 -3.90
CA TRP A 154 7.92 2.50 -4.33
C TRP A 154 9.01 3.13 -5.18
N CYS A 155 10.28 2.93 -4.82
CA CYS A 155 11.40 3.54 -5.52
C CYS A 155 11.66 2.93 -6.90
N CYS A 156 11.36 1.65 -7.13
CA CYS A 156 11.60 1.01 -8.42
C CYS A 156 10.61 1.44 -9.52
N LEU A 157 9.53 2.12 -9.18
CA LEU A 157 8.49 2.53 -10.15
C LEU A 157 9.05 3.40 -11.29
N SER A 158 9.94 4.32 -10.98
CA SER A 158 10.53 5.20 -11.99
C SER A 158 11.40 4.42 -12.98
N GLU A 159 12.21 3.50 -12.49
CA GLU A 159 13.10 2.69 -13.33
C GLU A 159 12.30 1.69 -14.18
N LEU A 160 11.29 1.04 -13.60
CA LEU A 160 10.41 0.12 -14.33
C LEU A 160 9.56 0.85 -15.38
N GLY A 161 9.12 2.08 -15.07
CA GLY A 161 8.44 2.94 -16.03
C GLY A 161 9.33 3.33 -17.20
N ALA A 162 10.58 3.70 -16.95
CA ALA A 162 11.56 3.99 -17.98
C ALA A 162 11.83 2.74 -18.85
N LEU A 163 12.05 1.59 -18.22
CA LEU A 163 12.26 0.33 -18.93
C LEU A 163 11.07 -0.06 -19.81
N SER A 164 9.84 0.16 -19.35
CA SER A 164 8.62 -0.06 -20.15
C SER A 164 8.59 0.86 -21.36
N MET A 165 8.87 2.16 -21.19
CA MET A 165 8.91 3.12 -22.30
C MET A 165 9.98 2.77 -23.33
N ASP A 166 11.17 2.39 -22.90
CA ASP A 166 12.26 1.99 -23.80
C ASP A 166 11.92 0.73 -24.59
N ASN A 167 11.01 -0.09 -24.08
CA ASN A 167 10.48 -1.29 -24.77
C ASN A 167 9.09 -1.05 -25.41
N ASN A 168 8.85 0.13 -25.95
CA ASN A 168 7.59 0.48 -26.62
C ASN A 168 6.34 0.31 -25.73
N CYS A 169 6.44 0.68 -24.47
CA CYS A 169 5.38 0.53 -23.45
C CYS A 169 4.96 -0.92 -23.21
N ALA A 170 5.85 -1.87 -23.46
CA ALA A 170 5.60 -3.28 -23.14
C ALA A 170 5.49 -3.47 -21.61
N ALA A 171 4.72 -4.45 -21.21
CA ALA A 171 4.59 -4.79 -19.79
C ALA A 171 5.92 -5.29 -19.22
N VAL A 172 6.30 -4.75 -18.06
CA VAL A 172 7.51 -5.14 -17.31
C VAL A 172 7.10 -5.84 -16.03
N THR A 173 7.76 -6.93 -15.71
CA THR A 173 7.50 -7.65 -14.46
C THR A 173 8.07 -6.88 -13.27
N PHE A 174 7.23 -6.65 -12.28
CA PHE A 174 7.62 -6.02 -11.02
C PHE A 174 8.43 -7.01 -10.18
N PRO A 175 9.62 -6.65 -9.68
CA PRO A 175 10.41 -7.54 -8.83
C PRO A 175 9.71 -7.83 -7.51
N ASP A 176 9.75 -9.07 -7.06
CA ASP A 176 9.33 -9.42 -5.72
C ASP A 176 10.50 -9.27 -4.73
N PHE A 177 10.62 -8.10 -4.12
CA PHE A 177 11.67 -7.80 -3.15
C PHE A 177 11.53 -8.62 -1.86
N THR A 178 10.31 -9.09 -1.55
CA THR A 178 10.02 -9.88 -0.36
C THR A 178 10.33 -11.37 -0.52
N ARG A 179 10.76 -11.78 -1.72
CA ARG A 179 11.08 -13.18 -2.03
C ARG A 179 9.92 -14.15 -1.73
N GLY A 180 8.71 -13.72 -2.03
CA GLY A 180 7.50 -14.49 -1.82
C GLY A 180 6.80 -14.28 -0.48
N HIS A 181 7.30 -13.38 0.38
CA HIS A 181 6.69 -13.11 1.69
C HIS A 181 5.66 -11.96 1.70
N TRP A 182 5.40 -11.35 0.54
CA TRP A 182 4.46 -10.22 0.41
C TRP A 182 3.02 -10.55 0.85
N ASP A 183 2.61 -11.80 0.80
CA ASP A 183 1.28 -12.26 1.19
C ASP A 183 1.14 -12.56 2.71
N GLU A 184 2.25 -12.56 3.43
CA GLU A 184 2.30 -12.80 4.87
C GLU A 184 2.01 -11.53 5.68
N MET A 185 2.24 -10.37 5.10
CA MET A 185 1.95 -9.06 5.70
C MET A 185 0.44 -8.76 5.61
N LYS A 186 -0.23 -8.64 6.74
CA LYS A 186 -1.66 -8.36 6.79
C LYS A 186 -1.95 -7.08 7.57
N GLY A 187 -2.27 -6.01 6.82
CA GLY A 187 -2.87 -4.79 7.32
C GLY A 187 -2.02 -3.95 8.27
N TYR A 188 -2.52 -2.79 8.59
CA TYR A 188 -1.95 -1.93 9.64
C TYR A 188 -2.22 -2.56 11.00
N LYS A 189 -1.17 -2.88 11.72
CA LYS A 189 -1.27 -3.59 12.99
C LYS A 189 -1.47 -2.67 14.20
N HIS A 190 -1.23 -1.35 14.05
CA HIS A 190 -1.01 -0.48 15.20
C HIS A 190 -1.78 0.84 15.20
N ALA A 191 -2.88 0.91 14.48
CA ALA A 191 -3.68 2.11 14.37
C ALA A 191 -4.96 2.02 15.22
N TYR A 192 -4.81 1.83 16.53
CA TYR A 192 -5.93 1.55 17.44
C TYR A 192 -6.40 2.76 18.22
N ALA A 193 -7.69 2.75 18.55
CA ALA A 193 -8.35 3.83 19.26
C ALA A 193 -8.05 3.83 20.75
N SER A 194 -7.90 2.66 21.38
CA SER A 194 -7.66 2.50 22.81
C SER A 194 -6.39 1.69 23.09
N ALA A 195 -5.81 1.87 24.27
CA ALA A 195 -4.67 1.10 24.74
C ALA A 195 -5.01 -0.41 24.85
N GLU A 196 -6.25 -0.73 25.22
CA GLU A 196 -6.71 -2.11 25.36
C GLU A 196 -6.86 -2.80 23.98
N GLU A 197 -7.36 -2.09 22.99
CA GLU A 197 -7.41 -2.59 21.60
C GLU A 197 -6.01 -2.74 21.03
N GLU A 198 -5.10 -1.83 21.34
CA GLU A 198 -3.69 -1.87 20.97
C GLU A 198 -3.03 -3.13 21.57
N GLU A 199 -3.12 -3.33 22.88
CA GLU A 199 -2.57 -4.49 23.60
C GLU A 199 -3.14 -5.83 23.09
N ALA A 200 -4.46 -5.91 22.93
CA ALA A 200 -5.11 -7.14 22.43
C ALA A 200 -4.68 -7.52 21.03
N THR A 201 -4.36 -6.53 20.19
CA THR A 201 -3.96 -6.79 18.82
C THR A 201 -2.46 -7.00 18.70
N GLU A 202 -1.66 -6.37 19.54
CA GLU A 202 -0.24 -6.66 19.66
C GLU A 202 -0.01 -8.10 20.11
N ALA A 203 -0.73 -8.56 21.13
CA ALA A 203 -0.70 -9.94 21.57
C ALA A 203 -1.08 -10.93 20.45
N LYS A 204 -2.07 -10.58 19.63
CA LYS A 204 -2.43 -11.39 18.45
C LYS A 204 -1.35 -11.36 17.37
N ALA A 205 -0.74 -10.20 17.12
CA ALA A 205 0.33 -10.05 16.14
C ALA A 205 1.59 -10.80 16.58
N GLU A 206 1.93 -10.75 17.86
CA GLU A 206 3.04 -11.51 18.42
C GLU A 206 2.80 -13.02 18.32
N ALA A 207 1.62 -13.49 18.74
CA ALA A 207 1.23 -14.89 18.61
C ALA A 207 1.26 -15.38 17.15
N TYR A 208 0.84 -14.53 16.21
CA TYR A 208 0.94 -14.81 14.78
C TYR A 208 2.39 -14.94 14.32
N THR A 209 3.24 -14.00 14.72
CA THR A 209 4.66 -13.98 14.35
C THR A 209 5.40 -15.20 14.89
N ILE A 210 5.14 -15.57 16.15
CA ILE A 210 5.69 -16.77 16.76
C ILE A 210 5.24 -18.03 16.02
N ALA A 211 3.93 -18.16 15.78
CA ALA A 211 3.38 -19.30 15.06
C ALA A 211 3.93 -19.41 13.63
N GLN A 212 4.13 -18.29 12.95
CA GLN A 212 4.71 -18.22 11.62
C GLN A 212 6.17 -18.71 11.62
N LYS A 213 7.01 -18.24 12.57
CA LYS A 213 8.40 -18.68 12.70
C LYS A 213 8.49 -20.18 12.99
N GLU A 214 7.65 -20.70 13.88
CA GLU A 214 7.61 -22.11 14.21
C GLU A 214 7.20 -22.98 13.01
N VAL A 215 6.18 -22.56 12.27
CA VAL A 215 5.71 -23.29 11.08
C VAL A 215 6.74 -23.23 9.95
N ALA A 216 7.39 -22.10 9.74
CA ALA A 216 8.45 -21.94 8.74
C ALA A 216 9.67 -22.81 9.09
N ALA A 217 10.07 -22.84 10.35
CA ALA A 217 11.15 -23.69 10.84
C ALA A 217 10.80 -25.19 10.70
N ALA A 218 9.61 -25.61 11.11
CA ALA A 218 9.14 -26.99 11.00
C ALA A 218 9.03 -27.46 9.54
N ALA A 219 8.68 -26.58 8.63
CA ALA A 219 8.59 -26.87 7.18
C ALA A 219 9.95 -26.72 6.46
N ASN A 220 10.99 -26.31 7.18
CA ASN A 220 12.35 -26.09 6.62
C ASN A 220 12.38 -25.18 5.39
N LEU A 221 11.52 -24.14 5.40
CA LEU A 221 11.30 -23.29 4.24
C LEU A 221 12.56 -22.54 3.80
N TRP A 222 13.40 -22.13 4.73
CA TRP A 222 14.65 -21.43 4.42
C TRP A 222 15.62 -22.29 3.63
N THR A 223 15.84 -23.54 4.07
CA THR A 223 16.72 -24.47 3.34
C THR A 223 16.15 -24.81 1.95
N LEU A 224 14.83 -24.97 1.85
CA LEU A 224 14.20 -25.22 0.56
C LEU A 224 14.34 -24.01 -0.38
N TYR A 225 14.25 -22.80 0.13
CA TYR A 225 14.47 -21.58 -0.63
C TYR A 225 15.94 -21.46 -1.09
N ASP A 226 16.89 -21.73 -0.20
CA ASP A 226 18.33 -21.73 -0.55
C ASP A 226 18.63 -22.77 -1.66
N ASN A 227 17.98 -23.92 -1.64
CA ASN A 227 18.09 -24.90 -2.72
C ASN A 227 17.59 -24.39 -4.05
N VAL A 228 16.54 -23.56 -4.07
CA VAL A 228 16.08 -22.87 -5.29
C VAL A 228 17.13 -21.89 -5.79
N LYS A 229 17.68 -21.09 -4.87
CA LYS A 229 18.65 -20.04 -5.19
C LYS A 229 19.98 -20.62 -5.70
N ASN A 230 20.42 -21.74 -5.15
CA ASN A 230 21.73 -22.35 -5.42
C ASN A 230 21.64 -23.52 -6.43
N ALA A 231 20.54 -23.65 -7.15
CA ALA A 231 20.39 -24.70 -8.16
C ALA A 231 21.38 -24.53 -9.32
N ALA A 232 21.94 -25.62 -9.78
CA ALA A 232 23.03 -25.65 -10.76
C ALA A 232 22.60 -25.21 -12.16
N ASP A 233 21.33 -25.43 -12.50
CA ASP A 233 20.75 -25.12 -13.82
C ASP A 233 19.24 -24.82 -13.70
N GLU A 234 18.63 -24.34 -14.76
CA GLU A 234 17.21 -23.94 -14.81
C GLU A 234 16.26 -25.10 -14.51
N LYS A 235 16.58 -26.31 -14.95
CA LYS A 235 15.77 -27.51 -14.69
C LYS A 235 15.79 -27.92 -13.22
N ALA A 236 16.95 -27.83 -12.60
CA ALA A 236 17.13 -28.07 -11.16
C ALA A 236 16.40 -26.98 -10.35
N GLN A 237 16.47 -25.73 -10.80
CA GLN A 237 15.78 -24.60 -10.20
C GLN A 237 14.26 -24.76 -10.24
N ASP A 238 13.68 -25.11 -11.38
CA ASP A 238 12.23 -25.37 -11.51
C ASP A 238 11.76 -26.50 -10.60
N LYS A 239 12.56 -27.57 -10.50
CA LYS A 239 12.27 -28.67 -9.59
C LYS A 239 12.31 -28.24 -8.13
N ALA A 240 13.33 -27.49 -7.71
CA ALA A 240 13.48 -26.99 -6.36
C ALA A 240 12.34 -25.99 -6.02
N LEU A 241 11.99 -25.11 -6.96
CA LEU A 241 10.89 -24.17 -6.79
C LEU A 241 9.54 -24.86 -6.56
N LYS A 242 9.25 -25.91 -7.31
CA LYS A 242 8.01 -26.69 -7.09
C LYS A 242 7.96 -27.34 -5.71
N ILE A 243 9.10 -27.82 -5.21
CA ILE A 243 9.19 -28.39 -3.85
C ILE A 243 8.95 -27.31 -2.80
N TYR A 244 9.62 -26.16 -2.94
CA TYR A 244 9.45 -25.02 -2.05
C TYR A 244 8.00 -24.53 -2.02
N GLN A 245 7.38 -24.33 -3.18
CA GLN A 245 5.98 -23.87 -3.28
C GLN A 245 5.00 -24.83 -2.59
N ARG A 246 5.19 -26.15 -2.74
CA ARG A 246 4.38 -27.17 -2.05
C ARG A 246 4.56 -27.11 -0.54
N ALA A 247 5.80 -26.98 -0.07
CA ALA A 247 6.10 -26.88 1.36
C ALA A 247 5.51 -25.59 1.94
N LYS A 248 5.64 -24.47 1.23
CA LYS A 248 5.06 -23.16 1.60
C LYS A 248 3.54 -23.24 1.71
N ALA A 249 2.85 -23.82 0.73
CA ALA A 249 1.40 -24.00 0.76
C ALA A 249 0.94 -24.85 1.96
N LYS A 250 1.67 -25.91 2.27
CA LYS A 250 1.40 -26.76 3.44
C LYS A 250 1.63 -26.02 4.76
N ALA A 251 2.69 -25.23 4.82
CA ALA A 251 2.99 -24.38 5.97
C ALA A 251 1.88 -23.36 6.22
N HIS A 252 1.38 -22.69 5.16
CA HIS A 252 0.24 -21.76 5.27
C HIS A 252 -1.03 -22.46 5.80
N GLN A 253 -1.32 -23.68 5.36
CA GLN A 253 -2.46 -24.43 5.88
C GLN A 253 -2.28 -24.78 7.37
N GLN A 254 -1.07 -25.13 7.78
CA GLN A 254 -0.75 -25.42 9.18
C GLN A 254 -0.84 -24.15 10.04
N LEU A 255 -0.35 -23.01 9.54
CA LEU A 255 -0.46 -21.73 10.20
C LEU A 255 -1.93 -21.33 10.37
N ALA A 256 -2.74 -21.47 9.33
CA ALA A 256 -4.17 -21.20 9.39
C ALA A 256 -4.90 -22.11 10.41
N LYS A 257 -4.46 -23.35 10.57
CA LYS A 257 -4.99 -24.26 11.61
C LYS A 257 -4.55 -23.87 13.02
N LYS A 258 -3.28 -23.49 13.21
CA LYS A 258 -2.76 -23.01 14.51
C LYS A 258 -3.45 -21.71 14.95
N LEU A 259 -3.72 -20.82 14.00
CA LEU A 259 -4.33 -19.52 14.23
C LEU A 259 -5.86 -19.55 14.20
N LYS A 260 -6.48 -20.70 13.96
CA LYS A 260 -7.91 -20.87 14.21
C LYS A 260 -8.19 -20.72 15.70
N VAL A 261 -8.13 -19.48 16.13
CA VAL A 261 -8.80 -19.02 17.32
C VAL A 261 -10.27 -19.35 17.12
N LYS A 262 -10.83 -20.07 18.09
CA LYS A 262 -12.25 -20.38 18.18
C LYS A 262 -13.07 -19.17 17.72
N LYS A 263 -13.89 -19.40 16.69
CA LYS A 263 -14.93 -18.44 16.35
C LYS A 263 -15.85 -18.22 17.51
#